data_f83694dd642f9cdadaa9725c893761c4
#
_entry.id   f83694dd642f9cdadaa9725c893761c4
#
_cell.length_a   1.000
_cell.length_b   1.000
_cell.length_c   1.000
_cell.angle_alpha   90.00
_cell.angle_beta   90.00
_cell.angle_gamma   90.00
#
_symmetry.space_group_name_H-M   'P 1'
#
loop_
_entity.id
_entity.type
_entity.pdbx_description
1 polymer ?
#
loop_
_entity_poly.entity_id
_entity_poly.type
_entity_poly.pdbx_seq_one_letter_code
_entity_poly.pdbx_strand_id
1 'polypeptide(L)'
;EGYNAHIISGHTHFNVNVCFNDSLMEHNTAAVCGTWWRADINVDGTPRGYGVYEVDGNQVKWLYKSAGYPKEHQLHVYQAGSSDEYPSDIIANVWNWDEQWKVEWYENGKRMGEMQRYKGYDPAAKAICSDKEKVKYEWISPVLTEHLFHATPRNKNAKMEVKVTDRFGNVYTKVIENK
;
A
#
# COMPACT_ATOMS: atom_id res chain seq x y z
N GLU A 1 28.62 15.25 4.80
CA GLU A 1 28.05 16.20 5.77
C GLU A 1 27.02 17.07 5.05
N GLY A 2 25.76 17.07 5.50
CA GLY A 2 24.76 18.02 5.07
C GLY A 2 23.96 17.72 3.79
N TYR A 3 24.02 16.50 3.27
CA TYR A 3 23.21 16.10 2.10
C TYR A 3 22.08 15.15 2.51
N ASN A 4 20.88 15.40 1.98
CA ASN A 4 19.82 14.41 1.95
C ASN A 4 19.92 13.64 0.63
N ALA A 5 19.95 12.32 0.69
CA ALA A 5 20.08 11.46 -0.46
C ALA A 5 18.83 10.59 -0.65
N HIS A 6 18.34 10.56 -1.88
CA HIS A 6 17.25 9.68 -2.29
C HIS A 6 17.77 8.71 -3.34
N ILE A 7 17.68 7.40 -3.07
CA ILE A 7 17.96 6.34 -4.02
C ILE A 7 16.63 5.94 -4.66
N ILE A 8 16.56 5.96 -5.97
CA ILE A 8 15.39 5.50 -6.71
C ILE A 8 15.77 4.20 -7.40
N SER A 9 15.10 3.12 -7.03
CA SER A 9 15.31 1.77 -7.54
C SER A 9 14.02 1.16 -8.09
N GLY A 10 14.12 -0.02 -8.69
CA GLY A 10 13.00 -0.74 -9.28
C GLY A 10 13.38 -2.19 -9.58
N HIS A 11 12.80 -2.79 -10.62
CA HIS A 11 13.04 -4.17 -11.07
C HIS A 11 12.31 -5.25 -10.25
N THR A 12 12.08 -5.02 -8.97
CA THR A 12 11.53 -6.01 -8.02
C THR A 12 10.03 -6.27 -8.18
N HIS A 13 9.29 -5.38 -8.88
CA HIS A 13 7.83 -5.42 -9.05
C HIS A 13 7.04 -5.36 -7.75
N PHE A 14 7.58 -4.65 -6.75
CA PHE A 14 6.85 -4.24 -5.54
C PHE A 14 7.26 -2.83 -5.12
N ASN A 15 6.45 -2.16 -4.32
CA ASN A 15 6.73 -0.81 -3.84
C ASN A 15 7.15 -0.82 -2.38
N VAL A 16 8.25 -0.15 -2.07
CA VAL A 16 8.68 0.04 -0.68
C VAL A 16 9.51 1.30 -0.53
N ASN A 17 9.27 2.06 0.52
CA ASN A 17 10.13 3.15 0.96
C ASN A 17 10.92 2.69 2.17
N VAL A 18 12.23 2.81 2.12
CA VAL A 18 13.14 2.42 3.20
C VAL A 18 13.89 3.64 3.70
N CYS A 19 13.66 4.02 4.96
CA CYS A 19 14.41 5.06 5.65
C CYS A 19 15.61 4.43 6.34
N PHE A 20 16.83 4.62 5.82
CA PHE A 20 18.05 4.13 6.47
C PHE A 20 18.46 5.00 7.65
N ASN A 21 18.24 6.30 7.53
CA ASN A 21 18.43 7.31 8.55
C ASN A 21 17.76 8.63 8.12
N ASP A 22 17.91 9.68 8.89
CA ASP A 22 17.26 11.00 8.66
C ASP A 22 17.65 11.66 7.32
N SER A 23 18.75 11.23 6.70
CA SER A 23 19.29 11.83 5.48
C SER A 23 19.40 10.89 4.29
N LEU A 24 19.04 9.61 4.45
CA LEU A 24 19.14 8.61 3.38
C LEU A 24 17.86 7.77 3.30
N MET A 25 17.22 7.83 2.15
CA MET A 25 16.00 7.09 1.85
C MET A 25 16.09 6.38 0.51
N GLU A 26 15.60 5.15 0.43
CA GLU A 26 15.40 4.43 -0.83
C GLU A 26 13.92 4.33 -1.16
N HIS A 27 13.61 4.56 -2.43
CA HIS A 27 12.29 4.39 -3.03
C HIS A 27 12.39 3.28 -4.08
N ASN A 28 12.03 2.06 -3.70
CA ASN A 28 11.91 0.98 -4.67
C ASN A 28 10.49 1.03 -5.25
N THR A 29 10.41 1.35 -6.55
CA THR A 29 9.13 1.61 -7.22
C THR A 29 8.61 0.34 -7.89
N ALA A 30 7.34 0.03 -7.66
CA ALA A 30 6.63 -1.05 -8.33
C ALA A 30 6.52 -0.83 -9.86
N ALA A 31 6.18 -1.89 -10.58
CA ALA A 31 6.22 -1.92 -12.03
C ALA A 31 4.91 -1.48 -12.68
N VAL A 32 5.00 -0.75 -13.81
CA VAL A 32 3.87 -0.37 -14.67
C VAL A 32 3.18 -1.59 -15.29
N CYS A 33 3.89 -2.70 -15.48
CA CYS A 33 3.34 -3.94 -16.02
C CYS A 33 2.56 -4.77 -14.98
N GLY A 34 2.51 -4.33 -13.72
CA GLY A 34 1.89 -5.09 -12.64
C GLY A 34 2.52 -6.48 -12.48
N THR A 35 1.70 -7.50 -12.27
CA THR A 35 2.15 -8.89 -12.23
C THR A 35 2.43 -9.38 -13.66
N TRP A 36 3.50 -8.90 -14.27
CA TRP A 36 3.97 -9.28 -15.62
C TRP A 36 2.86 -9.28 -16.69
N TRP A 37 2.08 -8.19 -16.74
CA TRP A 37 0.91 -8.01 -17.64
C TRP A 37 -0.21 -9.05 -17.43
N ARG A 38 -0.23 -9.76 -16.30
CA ARG A 38 -1.29 -10.74 -15.94
C ARG A 38 -2.35 -10.16 -15.03
N ALA A 39 -2.00 -9.08 -14.31
CA ALA A 39 -2.93 -8.38 -13.43
C ALA A 39 -2.60 -6.90 -13.35
N ASP A 40 -3.56 -6.09 -12.91
CA ASP A 40 -3.42 -4.63 -12.73
C ASP A 40 -2.77 -4.24 -11.39
N ILE A 41 -2.32 -5.23 -10.62
CA ILE A 41 -1.54 -5.05 -9.40
C ILE A 41 -0.20 -5.77 -9.49
N ASN A 42 0.75 -5.37 -8.68
CA ASN A 42 2.05 -6.01 -8.48
C ASN A 42 1.95 -7.13 -7.43
N VAL A 43 3.03 -7.86 -7.24
CA VAL A 43 3.08 -9.05 -6.35
C VAL A 43 2.98 -8.73 -4.86
N ASP A 44 3.00 -7.46 -4.48
CA ASP A 44 2.76 -6.92 -3.14
C ASP A 44 1.35 -6.27 -2.99
N GLY A 45 0.52 -6.35 -4.03
CA GLY A 45 -0.80 -5.71 -4.08
C GLY A 45 -0.79 -4.24 -4.49
N THR A 46 0.38 -3.61 -4.68
CA THR A 46 0.48 -2.26 -5.23
C THR A 46 -0.11 -2.21 -6.64
N PRO A 47 -1.02 -1.30 -6.97
CA PRO A 47 -1.49 -1.14 -8.35
C PRO A 47 -0.32 -0.92 -9.31
N ARG A 48 -0.46 -1.34 -10.57
CA ARG A 48 0.51 -0.98 -11.60
C ARG A 48 0.66 0.55 -11.67
N GLY A 49 1.89 1.05 -11.73
CA GLY A 49 2.11 2.49 -11.65
C GLY A 49 3.58 2.87 -11.61
N TYR A 50 3.86 4.05 -11.13
CA TYR A 50 5.20 4.62 -11.09
C TYR A 50 5.32 5.69 -10.00
N GLY A 51 6.54 5.93 -9.53
CA GLY A 51 6.85 7.04 -8.64
C GLY A 51 6.88 8.38 -9.40
N VAL A 52 6.34 9.42 -8.78
CA VAL A 52 6.45 10.82 -9.23
C VAL A 52 7.24 11.57 -8.18
N TYR A 53 8.28 12.26 -8.60
CA TYR A 53 9.18 13.01 -7.72
C TYR A 53 9.22 14.46 -8.17
N GLU A 54 8.93 15.36 -7.23
CA GLU A 54 9.01 16.81 -7.44
C GLU A 54 10.20 17.34 -6.65
N VAL A 55 11.12 18.02 -7.34
CA VAL A 55 12.34 18.58 -6.73
C VAL A 55 12.28 20.09 -6.82
N ASP A 56 12.32 20.76 -5.67
CA ASP A 56 12.40 22.21 -5.55
C ASP A 56 13.57 22.59 -4.64
N GLY A 57 14.65 23.07 -5.25
CA GLY A 57 15.91 23.28 -4.56
C GLY A 57 16.46 22.00 -3.92
N ASN A 58 16.51 21.95 -2.59
CA ASN A 58 16.94 20.79 -1.82
C ASN A 58 15.77 19.99 -1.21
N GLN A 59 14.55 20.31 -1.57
CA GLN A 59 13.35 19.58 -1.14
C GLN A 59 12.90 18.59 -2.20
N VAL A 60 12.60 17.36 -1.75
CA VAL A 60 12.05 16.30 -2.60
C VAL A 60 10.71 15.89 -2.04
N LYS A 61 9.66 15.95 -2.87
CA LYS A 61 8.35 15.39 -2.59
C LYS A 61 8.08 14.25 -3.55
N TRP A 62 7.35 13.26 -3.11
CA TRP A 62 7.03 12.12 -3.95
C TRP A 62 5.64 11.57 -3.68
N LEU A 63 5.09 10.93 -4.68
CA LEU A 63 3.88 10.12 -4.56
C LEU A 63 3.98 8.92 -5.52
N TYR A 64 3.20 7.89 -5.22
CA TYR A 64 2.99 6.79 -6.16
C TYR A 64 1.79 7.09 -7.04
N LYS A 65 1.95 7.00 -8.36
CA LYS A 65 0.88 7.22 -9.33
C LYS A 65 0.41 5.89 -9.92
N SER A 66 -0.74 5.41 -9.43
CA SER A 66 -1.41 4.24 -10.00
C SER A 66 -1.91 4.54 -11.42
N ALA A 67 -1.55 3.70 -12.39
CA ALA A 67 -1.96 3.86 -13.78
C ALA A 67 -3.47 3.71 -13.93
N GLY A 68 -4.12 4.68 -14.58
CA GLY A 68 -5.58 4.68 -14.77
C GLY A 68 -6.39 5.21 -13.59
N TYR A 69 -5.76 5.57 -12.46
CA TYR A 69 -6.42 6.11 -11.27
C TYR A 69 -6.01 7.56 -11.00
N PRO A 70 -6.80 8.34 -10.26
CA PRO A 70 -6.39 9.65 -9.79
C PRO A 70 -5.21 9.54 -8.81
N LYS A 71 -4.50 10.67 -8.57
CA LYS A 71 -3.33 10.70 -7.66
C LYS A 71 -3.69 10.39 -6.21
N GLU A 72 -4.95 10.57 -5.83
CA GLU A 72 -5.50 10.29 -4.51
C GLU A 72 -5.66 8.78 -4.23
N HIS A 73 -5.50 7.93 -5.25
CA HIS A 73 -5.55 6.48 -5.10
C HIS A 73 -4.23 5.96 -4.49
N GLN A 74 -4.11 6.04 -3.16
CA GLN A 74 -2.91 5.69 -2.40
C GLN A 74 -3.08 4.49 -1.46
N LEU A 75 -4.29 3.94 -1.39
CA LEU A 75 -4.57 2.76 -0.56
C LEU A 75 -5.69 1.91 -1.14
N HIS A 76 -5.66 0.62 -0.79
CA HIS A 76 -6.79 -0.30 -0.94
C HIS A 76 -7.18 -0.87 0.42
N VAL A 77 -8.48 -1.09 0.63
CA VAL A 77 -8.97 -1.64 1.90
C VAL A 77 -9.82 -2.87 1.62
N TYR A 78 -9.53 -3.95 2.31
CA TYR A 78 -10.22 -5.23 2.26
C TYR A 78 -11.13 -5.38 3.46
N GLN A 79 -12.30 -6.02 3.23
CA GLN A 79 -13.24 -6.38 4.29
C GLN A 79 -12.67 -7.50 5.19
N ALA A 80 -13.20 -7.64 6.39
CA ALA A 80 -12.95 -8.79 7.24
C ALA A 80 -13.24 -10.11 6.49
N GLY A 81 -12.40 -11.10 6.70
CA GLY A 81 -12.43 -12.38 5.96
C GLY A 81 -11.52 -12.43 4.73
N SER A 82 -10.84 -11.33 4.38
CA SER A 82 -9.96 -11.29 3.22
C SER A 82 -8.54 -11.79 3.51
N SER A 83 -8.12 -11.84 4.77
CA SER A 83 -6.81 -12.30 5.19
C SER A 83 -6.92 -13.58 6.01
N ASP A 84 -6.09 -14.59 5.69
CA ASP A 84 -6.00 -15.80 6.49
C ASP A 84 -5.33 -15.55 7.84
N GLU A 85 -4.42 -14.59 7.90
CA GLU A 85 -3.66 -14.24 9.10
C GLU A 85 -4.52 -13.44 10.09
N TYR A 86 -5.37 -12.54 9.57
CA TYR A 86 -6.28 -11.70 10.35
C TYR A 86 -7.73 -11.83 9.84
N PRO A 87 -8.38 -13.00 10.04
CA PRO A 87 -9.68 -13.29 9.40
C PRO A 87 -10.83 -12.43 9.92
N SER A 88 -10.69 -11.79 11.08
CA SER A 88 -11.71 -10.93 11.65
C SER A 88 -11.50 -9.45 11.38
N ASP A 89 -10.36 -9.09 10.77
CA ASP A 89 -9.92 -7.71 10.63
C ASP A 89 -10.15 -7.15 9.22
N ILE A 90 -10.34 -5.85 9.16
CA ILE A 90 -10.16 -5.10 7.92
C ILE A 90 -8.67 -4.94 7.65
N ILE A 91 -8.28 -5.04 6.39
CA ILE A 91 -6.88 -4.90 5.97
C ILE A 91 -6.76 -3.67 5.07
N ALA A 92 -5.78 -2.83 5.33
CA ALA A 92 -5.40 -1.75 4.43
C ALA A 92 -4.01 -2.02 3.85
N ASN A 93 -3.91 -1.91 2.52
CA ASN A 93 -2.63 -1.86 1.81
C ASN A 93 -2.35 -0.39 1.45
N VAL A 94 -1.27 0.17 2.00
CA VAL A 94 -0.86 1.57 1.85
C VAL A 94 0.51 1.59 1.18
N TRP A 95 0.55 1.35 -0.12
CA TRP A 95 1.74 0.97 -0.87
C TRP A 95 2.88 1.98 -0.90
N ASN A 96 2.61 3.28 -0.71
CA ASN A 96 3.67 4.30 -0.67
C ASN A 96 4.02 4.73 0.76
N TRP A 97 3.65 3.93 1.75
CA TRP A 97 3.86 4.20 3.16
C TRP A 97 5.34 4.33 3.53
N ASP A 98 5.63 5.19 4.45
CA ASP A 98 6.86 5.28 5.23
C ASP A 98 6.54 5.62 6.70
N GLU A 99 7.55 5.62 7.57
CA GLU A 99 7.39 5.73 9.02
C GLU A 99 6.75 7.04 9.52
N GLN A 100 6.67 8.06 8.67
CA GLN A 100 6.02 9.33 9.00
C GLN A 100 4.54 9.37 8.61
N TRP A 101 4.02 8.32 7.95
CA TRP A 101 2.63 8.25 7.60
C TRP A 101 1.78 7.76 8.78
N LYS A 102 0.52 8.23 8.85
CA LYS A 102 -0.48 7.79 9.82
C LYS A 102 -1.59 7.05 9.11
N VAL A 103 -1.97 5.89 9.64
CA VAL A 103 -3.06 5.06 9.12
C VAL A 103 -4.10 4.89 10.20
N GLU A 104 -5.21 5.57 10.07
CA GLU A 104 -6.31 5.62 11.06
C GLU A 104 -7.56 4.96 10.49
N TRP A 105 -8.41 4.44 11.37
CA TRP A 105 -9.68 3.85 10.96
C TRP A 105 -10.86 4.33 11.79
N TYR A 106 -12.04 4.24 11.20
CA TYR A 106 -13.28 4.78 11.73
C TYR A 106 -14.41 3.78 11.54
N GLU A 107 -15.34 3.70 12.52
CA GLU A 107 -16.61 3.00 12.43
C GLU A 107 -17.76 4.03 12.48
N ASN A 108 -18.63 4.06 11.47
CA ASN A 108 -19.75 5.00 11.37
C ASN A 108 -19.33 6.46 11.64
N GLY A 109 -18.20 6.88 11.12
CA GLY A 109 -17.64 8.21 11.29
C GLY A 109 -16.94 8.49 12.62
N LYS A 110 -16.94 7.53 13.57
CA LYS A 110 -16.21 7.64 14.84
C LYS A 110 -14.80 7.10 14.69
N ARG A 111 -13.80 7.91 15.05
CA ARG A 111 -12.40 7.48 15.08
C ARG A 111 -12.21 6.37 16.12
N MET A 112 -11.65 5.26 15.68
CA MET A 112 -11.38 4.08 16.52
C MET A 112 -9.92 4.01 16.98
N GLY A 113 -8.99 4.58 16.21
CA GLY A 113 -7.57 4.61 16.50
C GLY A 113 -6.70 4.49 15.26
N GLU A 114 -5.44 4.18 15.46
CA GLU A 114 -4.52 3.81 14.40
C GLU A 114 -4.63 2.32 14.11
N MET A 115 -4.45 1.94 12.83
CA MET A 115 -4.36 0.54 12.43
C MET A 115 -2.97 -0.01 12.79
N GLN A 116 -2.91 -1.30 13.09
CA GLN A 116 -1.68 -1.98 13.41
C GLN A 116 -0.96 -2.42 12.14
N ARG A 117 0.30 -2.01 11.97
CA ARG A 117 1.12 -2.45 10.85
C ARG A 117 1.58 -3.90 11.05
N TYR A 118 1.63 -4.65 9.96
CA TYR A 118 2.17 -6.01 9.96
C TYR A 118 2.88 -6.32 8.65
N LYS A 119 3.72 -7.34 8.67
CA LYS A 119 4.36 -7.90 7.49
C LYS A 119 3.59 -9.14 7.05
N GLY A 120 3.08 -9.13 5.83
CA GLY A 120 2.23 -10.21 5.33
C GLY A 120 2.10 -10.20 3.82
N TYR A 121 1.24 -11.05 3.31
CA TYR A 121 0.88 -11.07 1.88
C TYR A 121 -0.40 -10.28 1.65
N ASP A 122 -0.39 -9.44 0.62
CA ASP A 122 -1.59 -8.78 0.16
C ASP A 122 -2.63 -9.81 -0.30
N PRO A 123 -3.90 -9.71 0.16
CA PRO A 123 -4.94 -10.70 -0.17
C PRO A 123 -5.19 -10.87 -1.67
N ALA A 124 -5.23 -9.78 -2.45
CA ALA A 124 -5.47 -9.83 -3.88
C ALA A 124 -4.24 -10.37 -4.64
N ALA A 125 -3.02 -9.99 -4.24
CA ALA A 125 -1.79 -10.52 -4.82
C ALA A 125 -1.68 -12.04 -4.58
N LYS A 126 -2.01 -12.50 -3.37
CA LYS A 126 -2.07 -13.93 -3.04
C LYS A 126 -3.08 -14.68 -3.93
N ALA A 127 -4.29 -14.14 -4.07
CA ALA A 127 -5.34 -14.75 -4.90
C ALA A 127 -4.92 -14.82 -6.38
N ILE A 128 -4.36 -13.73 -6.92
CA ILE A 128 -3.92 -13.68 -8.34
C ILE A 128 -2.78 -14.66 -8.59
N CYS A 129 -1.76 -14.70 -7.74
CA CYS A 129 -0.63 -15.61 -7.93
C CYS A 129 -1.00 -17.08 -7.75
N SER A 130 -2.08 -17.38 -7.04
CA SER A 130 -2.62 -18.74 -6.88
C SER A 130 -3.49 -19.19 -8.05
N ASP A 131 -3.95 -18.27 -8.90
CA ASP A 131 -4.76 -18.53 -10.08
C ASP A 131 -3.87 -18.98 -11.25
N LYS A 132 -3.76 -20.29 -11.47
CA LYS A 132 -2.91 -20.88 -12.52
C LYS A 132 -3.41 -20.63 -13.94
N GLU A 133 -4.64 -20.20 -14.13
CA GLU A 133 -5.14 -19.77 -15.46
C GLU A 133 -4.59 -18.38 -15.81
N LYS A 134 -4.48 -17.48 -14.82
CA LYS A 134 -3.92 -16.15 -14.99
C LYS A 134 -2.40 -16.15 -14.93
N VAL A 135 -1.82 -16.84 -13.94
CA VAL A 135 -0.38 -16.86 -13.66
C VAL A 135 0.16 -18.28 -13.89
N LYS A 136 0.60 -18.54 -15.13
CA LYS A 136 1.11 -19.86 -15.55
C LYS A 136 2.52 -20.17 -15.03
N TYR A 137 3.29 -19.16 -14.67
CA TYR A 137 4.69 -19.31 -14.30
C TYR A 137 4.82 -19.47 -12.79
N GLU A 138 5.42 -20.59 -12.35
CA GLU A 138 5.58 -20.92 -10.93
C GLU A 138 6.46 -19.94 -10.15
N TRP A 139 7.40 -19.29 -10.84
CA TRP A 139 8.27 -18.29 -10.24
C TRP A 139 7.56 -16.96 -9.90
N ILE A 140 6.36 -16.71 -10.44
CA ILE A 140 5.54 -15.58 -10.04
C ILE A 140 4.77 -15.95 -8.78
N SER A 141 5.14 -15.34 -7.68
CA SER A 141 4.56 -15.56 -6.36
C SER A 141 4.31 -14.21 -5.65
N PRO A 142 3.37 -14.15 -4.71
CA PRO A 142 3.21 -12.95 -3.89
C PRO A 142 4.45 -12.76 -3.02
N VAL A 143 4.78 -11.51 -2.71
CA VAL A 143 5.88 -11.17 -1.81
C VAL A 143 5.35 -10.67 -0.48
N LEU A 144 6.11 -10.94 0.58
CA LEU A 144 5.86 -10.33 1.89
C LEU A 144 6.10 -8.84 1.80
N THR A 145 5.11 -8.05 2.19
CA THR A 145 5.22 -6.61 2.22
C THR A 145 4.98 -6.05 3.62
N GLU A 146 5.56 -4.88 3.91
CA GLU A 146 5.50 -4.22 5.23
C GLU A 146 4.56 -3.01 5.25
N HIS A 147 3.85 -2.75 4.17
CA HIS A 147 2.88 -1.66 4.06
C HIS A 147 1.41 -2.13 4.20
N LEU A 148 1.21 -3.25 4.92
CA LEU A 148 -0.10 -3.75 5.32
C LEU A 148 -0.44 -3.34 6.74
N PHE A 149 -1.72 -3.05 6.94
CA PHE A 149 -2.27 -2.63 8.23
C PHE A 149 -3.56 -3.40 8.50
N HIS A 150 -3.83 -3.71 9.78
CA HIS A 150 -5.05 -4.37 10.18
C HIS A 150 -5.71 -3.70 11.37
N ALA A 151 -7.03 -3.87 11.50
CA ALA A 151 -7.80 -3.46 12.66
C ALA A 151 -9.04 -4.33 12.81
N THR A 152 -9.38 -4.67 14.05
CA THR A 152 -10.55 -5.51 14.36
C THR A 152 -11.80 -4.64 14.55
N PRO A 153 -12.81 -4.71 13.66
CA PRO A 153 -14.06 -4.00 13.82
C PRO A 153 -14.82 -4.45 15.08
N ARG A 154 -15.38 -3.50 15.81
CA ARG A 154 -16.31 -3.79 16.92
C ARG A 154 -17.67 -4.24 16.40
N ASN A 155 -18.12 -3.62 15.32
CA ASN A 155 -19.36 -3.97 14.65
C ASN A 155 -19.07 -4.27 13.17
N LYS A 156 -19.15 -5.54 12.78
CA LYS A 156 -18.89 -5.99 11.40
C LYS A 156 -19.82 -5.36 10.36
N ASN A 157 -20.98 -4.86 10.77
CA ASN A 157 -21.96 -4.21 9.91
C ASN A 157 -21.83 -2.68 9.87
N ALA A 158 -20.86 -2.12 10.58
CA ALA A 158 -20.64 -0.67 10.53
C ALA A 158 -19.99 -0.26 9.21
N LYS A 159 -20.28 0.95 8.77
CA LYS A 159 -19.53 1.60 7.68
C LYS A 159 -18.10 1.82 8.15
N MET A 160 -17.15 1.16 7.50
CA MET A 160 -15.73 1.32 7.81
C MET A 160 -15.10 2.36 6.90
N GLU A 161 -14.20 3.14 7.47
CA GLU A 161 -13.40 4.11 6.73
C GLU A 161 -11.96 4.02 7.20
N VAL A 162 -11.02 4.01 6.26
CA VAL A 162 -9.58 4.14 6.53
C VAL A 162 -9.13 5.47 5.99
N LYS A 163 -8.46 6.23 6.84
CA LYS A 163 -7.88 7.54 6.55
C LYS A 163 -6.37 7.47 6.71
N VAL A 164 -5.66 7.85 5.68
CA VAL A 164 -4.20 7.86 5.65
C VAL A 164 -3.72 9.29 5.49
N THR A 165 -2.75 9.70 6.30
CA THR A 165 -2.09 11.01 6.16
C THR A 165 -0.62 10.74 5.86
N ASP A 166 -0.14 11.24 4.71
CA ASP A 166 1.26 11.10 4.31
C ASP A 166 2.18 12.10 5.05
N ARG A 167 3.49 11.96 4.84
CA ARG A 167 4.49 12.83 5.47
C ARG A 167 4.40 14.29 5.04
N PHE A 168 3.74 14.57 3.91
CA PHE A 168 3.53 15.92 3.37
C PHE A 168 2.21 16.54 3.81
N GLY A 169 1.42 15.84 4.64
CA GLY A 169 0.12 16.27 5.14
C GLY A 169 -1.06 16.05 4.18
N ASN A 170 -0.85 15.34 3.05
CA ASN A 170 -1.95 14.95 2.19
C ASN A 170 -2.78 13.85 2.86
N VAL A 171 -4.09 13.91 2.67
CA VAL A 171 -5.03 12.97 3.28
C VAL A 171 -5.72 12.15 2.19
N TYR A 172 -5.71 10.84 2.36
CA TYR A 172 -6.36 9.87 1.49
C TYR A 172 -7.36 9.06 2.29
N THR A 173 -8.54 8.85 1.74
CA THR A 173 -9.62 8.15 2.45
C THR A 173 -10.23 7.06 1.57
N LYS A 174 -10.47 5.91 2.17
CA LYS A 174 -11.19 4.81 1.54
C LYS A 174 -12.29 4.31 2.45
N VAL A 175 -13.50 4.23 1.92
CA VAL A 175 -14.68 3.70 2.60
C VAL A 175 -14.93 2.27 2.12
N ILE A 176 -15.25 1.38 3.06
CA ILE A 176 -15.79 0.05 2.79
C ILE A 176 -17.28 0.11 3.06
N GLU A 177 -18.08 -0.06 2.02
CA GLU A 177 -19.52 -0.24 2.17
C GLU A 177 -19.80 -1.73 2.37
N ASN A 178 -20.53 -2.05 3.42
CA ASN A 178 -21.03 -3.42 3.60
C ASN A 178 -22.08 -3.69 2.52
N LYS A 179 -21.88 -4.73 1.74
CA LYS A 179 -22.85 -5.23 0.77
C LYS A 179 -23.96 -5.99 1.49
#